data_d470fd1e83c17c1f8ec654ed6065df9b
#
_entry.id   d470fd1e83c17c1f8ec654ed6065df9b
#
_cell.length_a   1.000
_cell.length_b   1.000
_cell.length_c   1.000
_cell.angle_alpha   90.00
_cell.angle_beta   90.00
_cell.angle_gamma   90.00
#
_symmetry.space_group_name_H-M   'P 1'
#
loop_
_entity.id
_entity.type
_entity.pdbx_description
1 polymer ?
#
loop_
_entity_poly.entity_id
_entity_poly.type
_entity_poly.pdbx_seq_one_letter_code
_entity_poly.pdbx_strand_id
1 'polypeptide(L)'
;MTNTFPFSAIVAQDEMKLAILVAAVDPSVGGVLIFGDRGTGKSTAVRALAALLPKMRVVVGCRYGCDPDKPGCGATPCDAFKAHKTALVPVPVVDMPLGATEDRVVGALDIEKALTQGTKTFEPGLLARANRGFLYIDEVNLLEDHLVDLLIDVAASGENVVEREGLSVRHPARFVLVGSGNPEEGELRPQLIDRFGLSVDVRTPTDLPTRVQVVKRRDAFERDPAAFIAQWKKDEDKTR
;
A
#
# COMPACT_ATOMS: atom_id res chain seq x y z
N MET A 1 -18.19 -7.46 -3.36
CA MET A 1 -16.73 -7.52 -3.72
C MET A 1 -16.54 -6.48 -4.80
N THR A 2 -15.68 -5.51 -4.60
CA THR A 2 -15.32 -4.55 -5.65
C THR A 2 -14.52 -5.28 -6.71
N ASN A 3 -15.02 -5.29 -7.95
CA ASN A 3 -14.29 -5.87 -9.08
C ASN A 3 -13.02 -5.04 -9.33
N THR A 4 -11.85 -5.66 -9.23
CA THR A 4 -10.56 -5.02 -9.50
C THR A 4 -10.12 -5.35 -10.93
N PHE A 5 -9.61 -4.36 -11.65
CA PHE A 5 -9.07 -4.56 -12.99
C PHE A 5 -7.87 -5.53 -12.93
N PRO A 6 -7.80 -6.57 -13.79
CA PRO A 6 -6.71 -7.55 -13.74
C PRO A 6 -5.35 -6.91 -14.03
N PHE A 7 -4.32 -7.29 -13.27
CA PHE A 7 -2.96 -6.77 -13.43
C PHE A 7 -2.37 -7.08 -14.81
N SER A 8 -2.56 -8.30 -15.28
CA SER A 8 -2.10 -8.74 -16.61
C SER A 8 -2.86 -8.05 -17.77
N ALA A 9 -4.04 -7.46 -17.49
CA ALA A 9 -4.79 -6.70 -18.49
C ALA A 9 -4.31 -5.26 -18.65
N ILE A 10 -3.41 -4.76 -17.81
CA ILE A 10 -2.84 -3.42 -17.96
C ILE A 10 -1.99 -3.38 -19.21
N VAL A 11 -2.33 -2.45 -20.10
CA VAL A 11 -1.68 -2.30 -21.40
C VAL A 11 -0.39 -1.51 -21.22
N ALA A 12 0.70 -2.00 -21.81
CA ALA A 12 2.03 -1.40 -21.68
C ALA A 12 2.45 -1.26 -20.21
N GLN A 13 3.27 -0.25 -19.87
CA GLN A 13 3.72 0.05 -18.49
C GLN A 13 4.53 -1.10 -17.88
N ASP A 14 5.34 -1.79 -18.67
CA ASP A 14 6.02 -3.01 -18.23
C ASP A 14 7.06 -2.72 -17.14
N GLU A 15 7.76 -1.58 -17.21
CA GLU A 15 8.71 -1.16 -16.17
C GLU A 15 8.00 -0.88 -14.84
N MET A 16 6.85 -0.19 -14.87
CA MET A 16 6.05 0.03 -13.67
C MET A 16 5.56 -1.30 -13.07
N LYS A 17 5.01 -2.18 -13.91
CA LYS A 17 4.56 -3.51 -13.47
C LYS A 17 5.70 -4.31 -12.84
N LEU A 18 6.88 -4.29 -13.46
CA LEU A 18 8.06 -4.97 -12.95
C LEU A 18 8.51 -4.39 -11.61
N ALA A 19 8.60 -3.05 -11.49
CA ALA A 19 9.04 -2.39 -10.27
C ALA A 19 8.15 -2.73 -9.06
N ILE A 20 6.81 -2.67 -9.23
CA ILE A 20 5.90 -3.01 -8.12
C ILE A 20 5.88 -4.51 -7.82
N LEU A 21 6.12 -5.38 -8.82
CA LEU A 21 6.31 -6.82 -8.59
C LEU A 21 7.58 -7.10 -7.77
N VAL A 22 8.71 -6.50 -8.15
CA VAL A 22 9.98 -6.65 -7.42
C VAL A 22 9.82 -6.22 -5.96
N ALA A 23 9.23 -5.05 -5.72
CA ALA A 23 8.99 -4.55 -4.37
C ALA A 23 7.97 -5.41 -3.57
N ALA A 24 7.02 -6.05 -4.24
CA ALA A 24 6.08 -6.97 -3.58
C ALA A 24 6.76 -8.29 -3.16
N VAL A 25 7.74 -8.76 -3.93
CA VAL A 25 8.54 -9.96 -3.61
C VAL A 25 9.56 -9.67 -2.51
N ASP A 26 10.23 -8.53 -2.61
CA ASP A 26 11.21 -8.08 -1.62
C ASP A 26 10.95 -6.64 -1.17
N PRO A 27 10.18 -6.45 -0.10
CA PRO A 27 9.92 -5.12 0.47
C PRO A 27 11.16 -4.39 0.99
N SER A 28 12.29 -5.10 1.18
CA SER A 28 13.55 -4.49 1.65
C SER A 28 14.21 -3.57 0.62
N VAL A 29 13.74 -3.61 -0.62
CA VAL A 29 14.18 -2.69 -1.70
C VAL A 29 13.94 -1.21 -1.37
N GLY A 30 13.06 -0.89 -0.39
CA GLY A 30 12.87 0.50 0.06
C GLY A 30 11.77 1.27 -0.68
N GLY A 31 10.85 0.55 -1.33
CA GLY A 31 9.68 1.15 -1.99
C GLY A 31 9.88 1.50 -3.47
N VAL A 32 8.79 1.90 -4.10
CA VAL A 32 8.73 2.25 -5.53
C VAL A 32 8.18 3.65 -5.71
N LEU A 33 8.90 4.48 -6.44
CA LEU A 33 8.46 5.79 -6.89
C LEU A 33 8.00 5.69 -8.36
N ILE A 34 6.74 6.02 -8.63
CA ILE A 34 6.16 5.99 -9.96
C ILE A 34 5.85 7.41 -10.39
N PHE A 35 6.70 7.97 -11.24
CA PHE A 35 6.56 9.33 -11.71
C PHE A 35 6.01 9.36 -13.14
N GLY A 36 5.06 10.24 -13.45
CA GLY A 36 4.53 10.35 -14.81
C GLY A 36 3.10 10.85 -14.90
N ASP A 37 2.59 10.92 -16.13
CA ASP A 37 1.35 11.55 -16.49
C ASP A 37 0.13 11.05 -15.70
N ARG A 38 -0.87 11.91 -15.55
CA ARG A 38 -2.19 11.52 -15.02
C ARG A 38 -2.85 10.49 -15.92
N GLY A 39 -3.65 9.61 -15.33
CA GLY A 39 -4.43 8.63 -16.09
C GLY A 39 -3.63 7.44 -16.63
N THR A 40 -2.35 7.32 -16.34
CA THR A 40 -1.51 6.18 -16.77
C THR A 40 -1.75 4.88 -16.00
N GLY A 41 -2.67 4.88 -15.03
CA GLY A 41 -3.08 3.68 -14.30
C GLY A 41 -2.22 3.31 -13.10
N LYS A 42 -1.45 4.24 -12.55
CA LYS A 42 -0.55 4.02 -11.39
C LYS A 42 -1.27 3.35 -10.21
N SER A 43 -2.30 3.99 -9.68
CA SER A 43 -3.09 3.43 -8.56
C SER A 43 -3.84 2.14 -8.94
N THR A 44 -4.29 2.02 -10.19
CA THR A 44 -4.92 0.81 -10.71
C THR A 44 -3.95 -0.37 -10.68
N ALA A 45 -2.69 -0.17 -11.07
CA ALA A 45 -1.68 -1.21 -11.08
C ALA A 45 -1.37 -1.74 -9.66
N VAL A 46 -1.24 -0.87 -8.68
CA VAL A 46 -1.01 -1.25 -7.28
C VAL A 46 -2.18 -2.08 -6.72
N ARG A 47 -3.43 -1.63 -6.96
CA ARG A 47 -4.61 -2.36 -6.51
C ARG A 47 -4.78 -3.69 -7.24
N ALA A 48 -4.47 -3.73 -8.51
CA ALA A 48 -4.52 -4.94 -9.33
C ALA A 48 -3.50 -5.97 -8.82
N LEU A 49 -2.26 -5.54 -8.54
CA LEU A 49 -1.25 -6.42 -7.96
C LEU A 49 -1.66 -6.94 -6.58
N ALA A 50 -2.16 -6.10 -5.70
CA ALA A 50 -2.63 -6.54 -4.38
C ALA A 50 -3.76 -7.59 -4.47
N ALA A 51 -4.66 -7.44 -5.46
CA ALA A 51 -5.72 -8.41 -5.72
C ALA A 51 -5.20 -9.72 -6.33
N LEU A 52 -4.10 -9.64 -7.11
CA LEU A 52 -3.43 -10.80 -7.69
C LEU A 52 -2.73 -11.67 -6.63
N LEU A 53 -2.17 -11.06 -5.59
CA LEU A 53 -1.45 -11.77 -4.55
C LEU A 53 -2.35 -12.75 -3.79
N PRO A 54 -1.80 -13.87 -3.27
CA PRO A 54 -2.56 -14.81 -2.47
C PRO A 54 -3.11 -14.15 -1.21
N LYS A 55 -4.30 -14.58 -0.79
CA LYS A 55 -4.88 -14.13 0.48
C LYS A 55 -3.94 -14.50 1.63
N MET A 56 -3.78 -13.58 2.57
CA MET A 56 -2.92 -13.78 3.73
C MET A 56 -3.71 -14.28 4.94
N ARG A 57 -3.09 -15.15 5.75
CA ARG A 57 -3.64 -15.57 7.04
C ARG A 57 -3.40 -14.47 8.06
N VAL A 58 -4.43 -14.14 8.82
CA VAL A 58 -4.37 -13.16 9.91
C VAL A 58 -5.03 -13.70 11.17
N VAL A 59 -4.61 -13.18 12.32
CA VAL A 59 -5.28 -13.41 13.61
C VAL A 59 -6.55 -12.57 13.66
N VAL A 60 -7.71 -13.20 13.87
CA VAL A 60 -9.00 -12.50 13.95
C VAL A 60 -9.02 -11.58 15.17
N GLY A 61 -9.38 -10.31 14.97
CA GLY A 61 -9.42 -9.30 16.02
C GLY A 61 -8.08 -8.64 16.32
N CYS A 62 -6.99 -9.06 15.66
CA CYS A 62 -5.72 -8.36 15.76
C CYS A 62 -5.77 -7.03 15.00
N ARG A 63 -5.48 -5.92 15.68
CA ARG A 63 -5.47 -4.56 15.11
C ARG A 63 -4.43 -4.36 14.01
N TYR A 64 -3.39 -5.20 13.98
CA TYR A 64 -2.25 -5.12 13.08
C TYR A 64 -2.26 -6.18 11.98
N GLY A 65 -3.31 -7.02 11.90
CA GLY A 65 -3.38 -8.10 10.92
C GLY A 65 -2.19 -9.07 11.00
N CYS A 66 -1.72 -9.37 12.21
CA CYS A 66 -0.53 -10.19 12.41
C CYS A 66 -0.68 -11.60 11.86
N ASP A 67 0.46 -12.17 11.47
CA ASP A 67 0.59 -13.55 11.04
C ASP A 67 0.35 -14.50 12.23
N PRO A 68 -0.55 -15.47 12.12
CA PRO A 68 -0.76 -16.42 13.21
C PRO A 68 0.45 -17.32 13.50
N ASP A 69 1.34 -17.50 12.52
CA ASP A 69 2.53 -18.35 12.66
C ASP A 69 3.75 -17.57 13.21
N LYS A 70 3.63 -16.24 13.35
CA LYS A 70 4.67 -15.36 13.91
C LYS A 70 4.13 -14.70 15.16
N PRO A 71 4.54 -15.12 16.37
CA PRO A 71 4.07 -14.52 17.61
C PRO A 71 4.50 -13.06 17.71
N GLY A 72 3.56 -12.22 18.11
CA GLY A 72 3.85 -10.87 18.56
C GLY A 72 3.27 -9.75 17.70
N CYS A 73 2.45 -8.93 18.34
CA CYS A 73 2.00 -7.62 17.86
C CYS A 73 2.90 -6.51 18.42
N GLY A 74 4.23 -6.67 18.37
CA GLY A 74 5.19 -5.82 19.06
C GLY A 74 5.50 -6.32 20.48
N ALA A 75 5.86 -5.41 21.40
CA ALA A 75 6.31 -5.76 22.75
C ALA A 75 5.26 -6.49 23.62
N THR A 76 3.99 -6.36 23.29
CA THR A 76 2.88 -7.04 23.99
C THR A 76 2.03 -7.85 23.00
N PRO A 77 1.89 -9.17 23.21
CA PRO A 77 0.95 -9.97 22.42
C PRO A 77 -0.47 -9.42 22.58
N CYS A 78 -1.18 -9.20 21.48
CA CYS A 78 -2.58 -8.80 21.59
C CYS A 78 -3.44 -9.96 22.12
N ASP A 79 -4.51 -9.66 22.85
CA ASP A 79 -5.42 -10.70 23.40
C ASP A 79 -6.05 -11.56 22.33
N ALA A 80 -6.17 -11.05 21.09
CA ALA A 80 -6.64 -11.81 19.93
C ALA A 80 -5.77 -13.04 19.62
N PHE A 81 -4.48 -13.01 19.95
CA PHE A 81 -3.59 -14.17 19.77
C PHE A 81 -3.98 -15.34 20.67
N LYS A 82 -4.49 -15.08 21.86
CA LYS A 82 -4.95 -16.10 22.82
C LYS A 82 -6.13 -16.91 22.31
N ALA A 83 -6.96 -16.31 21.44
CA ALA A 83 -8.15 -16.97 20.90
C ALA A 83 -7.85 -17.95 19.73
N HIS A 84 -6.64 -17.96 19.19
CA HIS A 84 -6.17 -18.82 18.08
C HIS A 84 -7.09 -18.85 16.85
N LYS A 85 -7.97 -17.86 16.66
CA LYS A 85 -8.86 -17.78 15.50
C LYS A 85 -8.12 -17.09 14.35
N THR A 86 -8.15 -17.70 13.18
CA THR A 86 -7.51 -17.18 11.97
C THR A 86 -8.52 -16.97 10.85
N ALA A 87 -8.24 -16.02 9.97
CA ALA A 87 -9.01 -15.76 8.76
C ALA A 87 -8.09 -15.55 7.56
N LEU A 88 -8.60 -15.79 6.36
CA LEU A 88 -7.95 -15.44 5.10
C LEU A 88 -8.53 -14.11 4.63
N VAL A 89 -7.67 -13.10 4.54
CA VAL A 89 -8.02 -11.75 4.08
C VAL A 89 -7.23 -11.38 2.83
N PRO A 90 -7.75 -10.52 1.95
CA PRO A 90 -6.97 -9.96 0.85
C PRO A 90 -5.83 -9.11 1.39
N VAL A 91 -4.77 -8.97 0.60
CA VAL A 91 -3.66 -8.04 0.90
C VAL A 91 -4.21 -6.61 0.93
N PRO A 92 -4.01 -5.85 2.03
CA PRO A 92 -4.54 -4.50 2.13
C PRO A 92 -3.79 -3.53 1.23
N VAL A 93 -4.51 -2.60 0.63
CA VAL A 93 -3.98 -1.39 0.01
C VAL A 93 -4.53 -0.21 0.79
N VAL A 94 -3.65 0.52 1.43
CA VAL A 94 -4.01 1.68 2.23
C VAL A 94 -3.58 2.93 1.48
N ASP A 95 -4.54 3.78 1.17
CA ASP A 95 -4.27 5.09 0.58
C ASP A 95 -3.92 6.07 1.70
N MET A 96 -2.85 6.82 1.49
CA MET A 96 -2.47 7.91 2.36
C MET A 96 -3.02 9.23 1.81
N PRO A 97 -3.93 9.92 2.52
CA PRO A 97 -4.41 11.23 2.12
C PRO A 97 -3.29 12.29 2.21
N LEU A 98 -3.22 13.22 1.26
CA LEU A 98 -2.23 14.30 1.23
C LEU A 98 -2.24 15.18 2.50
N GLY A 99 -3.39 15.39 3.10
CA GLY A 99 -3.54 16.15 4.35
C GLY A 99 -3.49 15.28 5.61
N ALA A 100 -2.92 14.07 5.55
CA ALA A 100 -2.79 13.23 6.74
C ALA A 100 -1.77 13.85 7.71
N THR A 101 -2.20 14.05 8.96
CA THR A 101 -1.28 14.43 10.04
C THR A 101 -0.41 13.24 10.43
N GLU A 102 0.75 13.50 11.01
CA GLU A 102 1.66 12.46 11.48
C GLU A 102 0.95 11.48 12.43
N ASP A 103 0.13 11.99 13.36
CA ASP A 103 -0.66 11.17 14.29
C ASP A 103 -1.60 10.18 13.58
N ARG A 104 -2.21 10.62 12.48
CA ARG A 104 -3.06 9.73 11.68
C ARG A 104 -2.24 8.65 10.96
N VAL A 105 -1.00 8.94 10.64
CA VAL A 105 -0.08 8.00 9.97
C VAL A 105 0.45 6.97 10.96
N VAL A 106 1.10 7.41 12.02
CA VAL A 106 1.77 6.53 12.99
C VAL A 106 0.82 5.96 14.04
N GLY A 107 -0.26 6.69 14.34
CA GLY A 107 -1.17 6.43 15.45
C GLY A 107 -0.96 7.40 16.61
N ALA A 108 -1.95 7.53 17.47
CA ALA A 108 -2.01 8.52 18.54
C ALA A 108 -2.64 7.97 19.81
N LEU A 109 -2.67 8.79 20.85
CA LEU A 109 -3.46 8.55 22.06
C LEU A 109 -4.96 8.64 21.70
N ASP A 110 -5.75 7.66 22.15
CA ASP A 110 -7.21 7.70 22.09
C ASP A 110 -7.70 8.73 23.14
N ILE A 111 -7.87 9.97 22.69
CA ILE A 111 -8.26 11.10 23.55
C ILE A 111 -9.63 10.87 24.17
N GLU A 112 -10.56 10.25 23.44
CA GLU A 112 -11.91 9.99 23.97
C GLU A 112 -11.87 9.04 25.17
N LYS A 113 -11.12 7.95 25.08
CA LYS A 113 -10.95 7.03 26.20
C LYS A 113 -10.11 7.62 27.34
N ALA A 114 -9.13 8.43 27.01
CA ALA A 114 -8.33 9.12 28.03
C ALA A 114 -9.21 10.06 28.86
N LEU A 115 -10.12 10.81 28.22
CA LEU A 115 -11.01 11.76 28.90
C LEU A 115 -12.19 11.08 29.61
N THR A 116 -12.79 10.05 28.99
CA THR A 116 -14.00 9.41 29.53
C THR A 116 -13.72 8.33 30.54
N GLN A 117 -12.62 7.58 30.36
CA GLN A 117 -12.29 6.40 31.18
C GLN A 117 -11.00 6.57 31.99
N GLY A 118 -10.28 7.68 31.84
CA GLY A 118 -8.99 7.90 32.47
C GLY A 118 -7.89 6.92 32.05
N THR A 119 -8.11 6.18 30.95
CA THR A 119 -7.19 5.15 30.47
C THR A 119 -6.46 5.62 29.20
N LYS A 120 -5.12 5.59 29.24
CA LYS A 120 -4.31 5.87 28.06
C LYS A 120 -4.29 4.64 27.15
N THR A 121 -4.97 4.72 26.02
CA THR A 121 -5.01 3.68 24.99
C THR A 121 -4.45 4.22 23.68
N PHE A 122 -3.71 3.37 22.96
CA PHE A 122 -3.18 3.71 21.64
C PHE A 122 -4.21 3.40 20.55
N GLU A 123 -4.46 4.37 19.67
CA GLU A 123 -5.22 4.20 18.44
C GLU A 123 -4.25 4.00 17.26
N PRO A 124 -4.24 2.81 16.60
CA PRO A 124 -3.34 2.54 15.49
C PRO A 124 -3.66 3.38 14.26
N GLY A 125 -2.60 3.93 13.64
CA GLY A 125 -2.70 4.75 12.42
C GLY A 125 -2.73 3.95 11.12
N LEU A 126 -2.44 4.65 10.01
CA LEU A 126 -2.41 4.06 8.66
C LEU A 126 -1.32 2.99 8.52
N LEU A 127 -0.17 3.16 9.17
CA LEU A 127 0.94 2.20 9.13
C LEU A 127 0.54 0.83 9.68
N ALA A 128 -0.23 0.82 10.77
CA ALA A 128 -0.78 -0.41 11.32
C ALA A 128 -1.73 -1.12 10.34
N ARG A 129 -2.56 -0.36 9.64
CA ARG A 129 -3.51 -0.87 8.64
C ARG A 129 -2.81 -1.40 7.39
N ALA A 130 -1.68 -0.79 7.01
CA ALA A 130 -0.89 -1.18 5.85
C ALA A 130 -0.02 -2.43 6.11
N ASN A 131 0.12 -2.85 7.38
CA ASN A 131 0.98 -3.98 7.72
C ASN A 131 0.69 -5.22 6.88
N ARG A 132 1.72 -5.79 6.26
CA ARG A 132 1.70 -6.92 5.33
C ARG A 132 0.96 -6.63 4.02
N GLY A 133 0.88 -5.36 3.61
CA GLY A 133 0.22 -4.91 2.39
C GLY A 133 0.94 -3.77 1.71
N PHE A 134 0.19 -2.87 1.11
CA PHE A 134 0.71 -1.71 0.40
C PHE A 134 0.26 -0.41 1.06
N LEU A 135 1.18 0.54 1.19
CA LEU A 135 0.88 1.93 1.47
C LEU A 135 1.08 2.73 0.18
N TYR A 136 0.00 3.27 -0.35
CA TYR A 136 0.00 4.06 -1.58
C TYR A 136 -0.13 5.54 -1.25
N ILE A 137 0.81 6.33 -1.75
CA ILE A 137 0.82 7.78 -1.64
C ILE A 137 0.60 8.36 -3.03
N ASP A 138 -0.54 9.00 -3.22
CA ASP A 138 -0.75 9.78 -4.45
C ASP A 138 -0.12 11.17 -4.30
N GLU A 139 0.55 11.63 -5.35
CA GLU A 139 1.21 12.95 -5.38
C GLU A 139 2.23 13.13 -4.23
N VAL A 140 3.17 12.18 -4.10
CA VAL A 140 4.19 12.17 -3.04
C VAL A 140 5.05 13.44 -3.02
N ASN A 141 5.18 14.13 -4.17
CA ASN A 141 5.87 15.41 -4.30
C ASN A 141 5.22 16.55 -3.49
N LEU A 142 3.95 16.42 -3.11
CA LEU A 142 3.22 17.38 -2.28
C LEU A 142 3.29 17.05 -0.78
N LEU A 143 3.82 15.89 -0.42
CA LEU A 143 3.95 15.49 0.96
C LEU A 143 5.12 16.21 1.65
N GLU A 144 4.98 16.49 2.94
CA GLU A 144 6.04 17.09 3.73
C GLU A 144 7.23 16.13 3.90
N ASP A 145 8.46 16.65 3.80
CA ASP A 145 9.68 15.83 3.81
C ASP A 145 9.79 14.93 5.03
N HIS A 146 9.45 15.44 6.21
CA HIS A 146 9.54 14.66 7.44
C HIS A 146 8.60 13.44 7.46
N LEU A 147 7.43 13.54 6.80
CA LEU A 147 6.51 12.39 6.68
C LEU A 147 7.06 11.35 5.70
N VAL A 148 7.67 11.80 4.60
CA VAL A 148 8.30 10.87 3.65
C VAL A 148 9.44 10.11 4.33
N ASP A 149 10.29 10.83 5.08
CA ASP A 149 11.41 10.24 5.82
C ASP A 149 10.92 9.19 6.80
N LEU A 150 9.92 9.53 7.60
CA LEU A 150 9.30 8.62 8.55
C LEU A 150 8.75 7.36 7.86
N LEU A 151 8.06 7.52 6.73
CA LEU A 151 7.48 6.39 6.00
C LEU A 151 8.54 5.44 5.45
N ILE A 152 9.63 5.98 4.92
CA ILE A 152 10.75 5.20 4.38
C ILE A 152 11.48 4.48 5.51
N ASP A 153 11.73 5.14 6.64
CA ASP A 153 12.38 4.54 7.80
C ASP A 153 11.55 3.38 8.37
N VAL A 154 10.22 3.58 8.48
CA VAL A 154 9.32 2.51 8.92
C VAL A 154 9.24 1.37 7.91
N ALA A 155 9.20 1.67 6.60
CA ALA A 155 9.21 0.64 5.56
C ALA A 155 10.49 -0.21 5.60
N ALA A 156 11.64 0.43 5.85
CA ALA A 156 12.93 -0.25 5.97
C ALA A 156 13.07 -1.07 7.26
N SER A 157 12.64 -0.54 8.40
CA SER A 157 12.71 -1.23 9.71
C SER A 157 11.64 -2.33 9.84
N GLY A 158 10.49 -2.16 9.20
CA GLY A 158 9.33 -3.03 9.33
C GLY A 158 8.60 -2.89 10.67
N GLU A 159 8.93 -1.87 11.45
CA GLU A 159 8.32 -1.56 12.76
C GLU A 159 8.01 -0.07 12.89
N ASN A 160 6.87 0.24 13.50
CA ASN A 160 6.53 1.59 13.90
C ASN A 160 6.69 1.75 15.41
N VAL A 161 7.43 2.78 15.83
CA VAL A 161 7.68 3.10 17.23
C VAL A 161 7.11 4.48 17.52
N VAL A 162 6.16 4.54 18.44
CA VAL A 162 5.49 5.79 18.84
C VAL A 162 5.78 6.07 20.31
N GLU A 163 6.55 7.12 20.57
CA GLU A 163 6.90 7.57 21.92
C GLU A 163 6.40 8.99 22.12
N ARG A 164 5.17 9.13 22.59
CA ARG A 164 4.51 10.43 22.78
C ARG A 164 3.58 10.41 23.99
N GLU A 165 3.46 11.54 24.66
CA GLU A 165 2.48 11.78 25.75
C GLU A 165 2.50 10.72 26.86
N GLY A 166 3.67 10.11 27.07
CA GLY A 166 3.84 9.03 28.06
C GLY A 166 3.31 7.66 27.61
N LEU A 167 3.05 7.52 26.29
CA LEU A 167 2.87 6.23 25.63
C LEU A 167 4.18 5.84 24.95
N SER A 168 4.57 4.56 25.10
CA SER A 168 5.60 3.93 24.30
C SER A 168 5.00 2.67 23.69
N VAL A 169 4.73 2.72 22.38
CA VAL A 169 4.10 1.63 21.63
C VAL A 169 4.98 1.26 20.46
N ARG A 170 5.22 -0.04 20.32
CA ARG A 170 5.91 -0.61 19.18
C ARG A 170 5.01 -1.65 18.53
N HIS A 171 4.84 -1.57 17.21
CA HIS A 171 4.04 -2.54 16.46
C HIS A 171 4.62 -2.82 15.08
N PRO A 172 4.34 -4.00 14.48
CA PRO A 172 4.79 -4.31 13.14
C PRO A 172 4.12 -3.39 12.12
N ALA A 173 4.90 -2.93 11.17
CA ALA A 173 4.47 -2.09 10.06
C ALA A 173 5.30 -2.42 8.81
N ARG A 174 5.21 -3.68 8.37
CA ARG A 174 5.88 -4.16 7.16
C ARG A 174 4.95 -3.97 5.98
N PHE A 175 5.27 -3.06 5.10
CA PHE A 175 4.46 -2.75 3.92
C PHE A 175 5.35 -2.41 2.73
N VAL A 176 4.80 -2.56 1.54
CA VAL A 176 5.42 -2.04 0.31
C VAL A 176 4.99 -0.59 0.17
N LEU A 177 5.97 0.32 0.21
CA LEU A 177 5.73 1.74 -0.01
C LEU A 177 5.68 2.02 -1.50
N VAL A 178 4.60 2.62 -1.98
CA VAL A 178 4.46 3.06 -3.38
C VAL A 178 4.07 4.53 -3.39
N GLY A 179 4.99 5.37 -3.86
CA GLY A 179 4.73 6.79 -4.11
C GLY A 179 4.40 7.02 -5.58
N SER A 180 3.40 7.83 -5.88
CA SER A 180 3.17 8.35 -7.22
C SER A 180 3.37 9.85 -7.27
N GLY A 181 3.85 10.36 -8.41
CA GLY A 181 3.97 11.78 -8.68
C GLY A 181 3.58 12.12 -10.11
N ASN A 182 3.25 13.41 -10.33
CA ASN A 182 2.91 13.94 -11.64
C ASN A 182 3.81 15.14 -11.97
N PRO A 183 4.49 15.16 -13.14
CA PRO A 183 5.32 16.29 -13.56
C PRO A 183 4.58 17.63 -13.63
N GLU A 184 3.27 17.61 -13.89
CA GLU A 184 2.44 18.82 -13.95
C GLU A 184 2.21 19.48 -12.58
N GLU A 185 2.39 18.73 -11.49
CA GLU A 185 2.16 19.21 -10.11
C GLU A 185 3.44 19.61 -9.39
N GLY A 186 4.54 19.59 -10.08
CA GLY A 186 5.85 20.00 -9.59
C GLY A 186 6.93 18.94 -9.82
N GLU A 187 8.17 19.40 -9.76
CA GLU A 187 9.32 18.53 -9.89
C GLU A 187 9.49 17.66 -8.64
N LEU A 188 9.97 16.44 -8.87
CA LEU A 188 10.41 15.60 -7.76
C LEU A 188 11.67 16.17 -7.14
N ARG A 189 11.64 16.36 -5.84
CA ARG A 189 12.86 16.73 -5.10
C ARG A 189 13.89 15.61 -5.23
N PRO A 190 15.15 15.90 -5.57
CA PRO A 190 16.21 14.88 -5.69
C PRO A 190 16.31 13.98 -4.45
N GLN A 191 16.13 14.57 -3.27
CA GLN A 191 16.16 13.85 -1.99
C GLN A 191 15.07 12.77 -1.87
N LEU A 192 13.93 12.96 -2.55
CA LEU A 192 12.86 11.94 -2.60
C LEU A 192 13.28 10.75 -3.47
N ILE A 193 13.85 11.03 -4.64
CA ILE A 193 14.28 9.99 -5.59
C ILE A 193 15.33 9.08 -4.94
N ASP A 194 16.30 9.68 -4.26
CA ASP A 194 17.41 8.96 -3.62
C ASP A 194 16.98 8.04 -2.47
N ARG A 195 15.79 8.25 -1.91
CA ARG A 195 15.25 7.46 -0.79
C ARG A 195 14.43 6.27 -1.20
N PHE A 196 13.82 6.31 -2.39
CA PHE A 196 13.10 5.15 -2.93
C PHE A 196 14.09 4.20 -3.60
N GLY A 197 13.99 2.91 -3.30
CA GLY A 197 14.88 1.91 -3.89
C GLY A 197 14.67 1.69 -5.39
N LEU A 198 13.46 1.95 -5.87
CA LEU A 198 13.12 1.89 -7.30
C LEU A 198 12.40 3.17 -7.72
N SER A 199 12.77 3.70 -8.89
CA SER A 199 12.08 4.84 -9.53
C SER A 199 11.77 4.48 -10.97
N VAL A 200 10.54 4.76 -11.42
CA VAL A 200 10.05 4.45 -12.77
C VAL A 200 9.32 5.64 -13.36
N ASP A 201 9.68 5.99 -14.59
CA ASP A 201 8.96 6.99 -15.39
C ASP A 201 7.85 6.33 -16.21
N VAL A 202 6.64 6.83 -16.04
CA VAL A 202 5.43 6.32 -16.70
C VAL A 202 4.86 7.38 -17.63
N ARG A 203 4.79 7.06 -18.91
CA ARG A 203 4.28 7.97 -19.94
C ARG A 203 2.99 7.43 -20.57
N THR A 204 2.15 8.34 -20.98
CA THR A 204 0.99 8.01 -21.79
C THR A 204 1.46 7.46 -23.15
N PRO A 205 1.01 6.28 -23.59
CA PRO A 205 1.36 5.75 -24.89
C PRO A 205 1.06 6.75 -26.01
N THR A 206 2.02 7.01 -26.88
CA THR A 206 1.87 7.94 -28.01
C THR A 206 1.31 7.26 -29.25
N ASP A 207 1.53 5.95 -29.39
CA ASP A 207 1.06 5.20 -30.54
C ASP A 207 -0.44 4.90 -30.48
N LEU A 208 -1.12 5.09 -31.59
CA LEU A 208 -2.58 4.93 -31.67
C LEU A 208 -3.07 3.49 -31.37
N PRO A 209 -2.42 2.42 -31.86
CA PRO A 209 -2.83 1.05 -31.54
C PRO A 209 -2.87 0.76 -30.04
N THR A 210 -1.84 1.12 -29.30
CA THR A 210 -1.77 0.93 -27.84
C THR A 210 -2.85 1.74 -27.13
N ARG A 211 -3.06 3.00 -27.52
CA ARG A 211 -4.14 3.84 -26.96
C ARG A 211 -5.52 3.24 -27.18
N VAL A 212 -5.78 2.74 -28.37
CA VAL A 212 -7.04 2.04 -28.70
C VAL A 212 -7.21 0.80 -27.82
N GLN A 213 -6.14 0.05 -27.56
CA GLN A 213 -6.22 -1.11 -26.67
C GLN A 213 -6.54 -0.72 -25.22
N VAL A 214 -5.95 0.35 -24.70
CA VAL A 214 -6.27 0.87 -23.35
C VAL A 214 -7.78 1.15 -23.24
N VAL A 215 -8.33 1.90 -24.21
CA VAL A 215 -9.76 2.25 -24.22
C VAL A 215 -10.64 1.00 -24.35
N LYS A 216 -10.32 0.09 -25.27
CA LYS A 216 -11.10 -1.15 -25.48
C LYS A 216 -11.12 -2.03 -24.23
N ARG A 217 -9.98 -2.21 -23.55
CA ARG A 217 -9.91 -3.02 -22.33
C ARG A 217 -10.67 -2.37 -21.18
N ARG A 218 -10.59 -1.04 -21.07
CA ARG A 218 -11.32 -0.31 -20.05
C ARG A 218 -12.83 -0.39 -20.27
N ASP A 219 -13.30 -0.15 -21.51
CA ASP A 219 -14.71 -0.26 -21.89
C ASP A 219 -15.26 -1.69 -21.68
N ALA A 220 -14.49 -2.72 -22.05
CA ALA A 220 -14.89 -4.11 -21.84
C ALA A 220 -15.02 -4.43 -20.34
N PHE A 221 -14.10 -3.95 -19.51
CA PHE A 221 -14.18 -4.11 -18.05
C PHE A 221 -15.38 -3.38 -17.45
N GLU A 222 -15.68 -2.17 -17.90
CA GLU A 222 -16.83 -1.38 -17.40
C GLU A 222 -18.17 -2.00 -17.79
N ARG A 223 -18.27 -2.62 -18.97
CA ARG A 223 -19.50 -3.28 -19.44
C ARG A 223 -19.80 -4.59 -18.69
N ASP A 224 -18.79 -5.44 -18.53
CA ASP A 224 -18.94 -6.72 -17.82
C ASP A 224 -17.63 -7.07 -17.08
N PRO A 225 -17.45 -6.57 -15.85
CA PRO A 225 -16.27 -6.84 -15.07
C PRO A 225 -16.03 -8.33 -14.82
N ALA A 226 -17.10 -9.12 -14.65
CA ALA A 226 -16.97 -10.54 -14.33
C ALA A 226 -16.44 -11.34 -15.50
N ALA A 227 -17.00 -11.14 -16.70
CA ALA A 227 -16.54 -11.78 -17.93
C ALA A 227 -15.10 -11.34 -18.27
N PHE A 228 -14.79 -10.05 -18.11
CA PHE A 228 -13.46 -9.53 -18.37
C PHE A 228 -12.41 -10.16 -17.44
N ILE A 229 -12.67 -10.23 -16.14
CA ILE A 229 -11.76 -10.88 -15.16
C ILE A 229 -11.57 -12.36 -15.51
N ALA A 230 -12.65 -13.07 -15.88
CA ALA A 230 -12.57 -14.48 -16.25
C ALA A 230 -11.68 -14.70 -17.49
N GLN A 231 -11.71 -13.79 -18.47
CA GLN A 231 -10.86 -13.84 -19.66
C GLN A 231 -9.37 -13.78 -19.31
N TRP A 232 -8.98 -12.96 -18.33
CA TRP A 232 -7.59 -12.74 -17.95
C TRP A 232 -7.06 -13.72 -16.89
N LYS A 233 -7.89 -14.61 -16.40
CA LYS A 233 -7.55 -15.52 -15.31
C LYS A 233 -6.27 -16.34 -15.55
N LYS A 234 -6.09 -16.85 -16.78
CA LYS A 234 -4.90 -17.65 -17.11
C LYS A 234 -3.60 -16.84 -17.06
N ASP A 235 -3.65 -15.58 -17.47
CA ASP A 235 -2.48 -14.71 -17.45
C ASP A 235 -2.19 -14.21 -16.04
N GLU A 236 -3.22 -13.96 -15.23
CA GLU A 236 -3.09 -13.70 -13.79
C GLU A 236 -2.45 -14.88 -13.05
N ASP A 237 -2.89 -16.11 -13.32
CA ASP A 237 -2.33 -17.32 -12.70
C ASP A 237 -0.86 -17.59 -13.08
N LYS A 238 -0.42 -17.11 -14.26
CA LYS A 238 1.01 -17.17 -14.65
C LYS A 238 1.85 -16.09 -13.96
N THR A 239 1.27 -14.94 -13.67
CA THR A 239 1.96 -13.81 -13.04
C THR A 239 2.08 -14.00 -11.53
N ARG A 240 1.14 -14.73 -10.92
CA ARG A 240 1.13 -15.09 -9.49
C ARG A 240 2.24 -16.08 -9.15
#